data_d6b071374b18fd3bb60cf5d577709236
#
_entry.id   d6b071374b18fd3bb60cf5d577709236
#
_cell.length_a   1.000
_cell.length_b   1.000
_cell.length_c   1.000
_cell.angle_alpha   90.00
_cell.angle_beta   90.00
_cell.angle_gamma   90.00
#
_symmetry.space_group_name_H-M   'P 1'
#
loop_
_entity.id
_entity.type
_entity.pdbx_description
1 polymer ?
#
loop_
_entity_poly.entity_id
_entity_poly.type
_entity_poly.pdbx_seq_one_letter_code
_entity_poly.pdbx_strand_id
1 'polypeptide(L)'
;MPAESRAGDVLLLPIALAAFWTLAYQLVLVARWPAHAVVWCFAILAVSGLFFLTCLWKKANATPGYGYRFHPSQILLFIMAAACAITVLFIRRPSQDDVVYFHRALTQLSALDQPIFLRQTSVDMDAAVFSPVHLATSHEMLMALLGHYLRIDPLYFYQVVGHVFTAFSIPFVLYWCVRRFGLNRWPAAVGALLGIGFLLLDSAGPASFGNVVLGKMWQGKAIVWILFLPIALSLTYRFLCGGNRSDFVWLVLLAIAGVGQSSTALYLVPAVIGCSCLSFLGVEALDPRGRDHFWRQLRRCLLLAVPLAYPVTMLALLKFNVIPKPIDLRGFGPKYVPWREGMGYVVGGPAEHMRNIVLMVAIPLLIVGGKRGLFVFFYICGVWLFCLNPLLAHRWMENILALSYFRLVYLFPLPLLCAMLTAAGPRFEKQPGGSLRDRLLLIGGLLVVIISFFHSYRALSIMPQTEQVAWKSPGEYQLLKADTDFARVAGRYIAHSKLLAPGWTASCELPLLFPHMKVVAPRFVTHYFAIAGNATEGVIRRQAQVFVEGEKNASPKRIEWLAARFRVVIESDRANAVAAPESESARVLATLQSIDPRWHRVLEAGGLVLMVPNGAAPKSAR
;
A
#
# COMPACT_ATOMS: atom_id res chain seq x y z
N MET A 1 10.24 -7.80 -32.65
CA MET A 1 9.27 -6.96 -31.91
C MET A 1 9.43 -5.52 -32.40
N PRO A 2 8.36 -4.82 -32.77
CA PRO A 2 8.48 -3.49 -33.37
C PRO A 2 9.00 -2.44 -32.38
N ALA A 3 9.60 -1.38 -32.91
CA ALA A 3 10.23 -0.26 -32.20
C ALA A 3 9.30 0.54 -31.25
N GLU A 4 8.01 0.25 -31.24
CA GLU A 4 7.00 0.87 -30.35
C GLU A 4 7.21 0.59 -28.86
N SER A 5 8.08 -0.36 -28.52
CA SER A 5 8.37 -0.73 -27.13
C SER A 5 9.04 0.40 -26.33
N ARG A 6 9.61 1.40 -26.98
CA ARG A 6 10.58 2.34 -26.41
C ARG A 6 9.94 3.56 -25.72
N ALA A 7 8.86 4.11 -26.28
CA ALA A 7 8.14 5.20 -25.63
C ALA A 7 7.47 4.77 -24.32
N GLY A 8 7.13 3.48 -24.17
CA GLY A 8 6.57 2.93 -22.96
C GLY A 8 7.57 2.82 -21.78
N ASP A 9 8.87 2.85 -22.05
CA ASP A 9 9.88 2.74 -21.00
C ASP A 9 9.99 4.03 -20.17
N VAL A 10 9.46 5.15 -20.65
CA VAL A 10 9.32 6.40 -19.86
C VAL A 10 8.42 6.20 -18.65
N LEU A 11 7.43 5.31 -18.73
CA LEU A 11 6.58 4.93 -17.59
C LEU A 11 7.35 4.24 -16.46
N LEU A 12 8.56 3.74 -16.74
CA LEU A 12 9.43 3.11 -15.74
C LEU A 12 10.34 4.12 -15.04
N LEU A 13 10.43 5.37 -15.51
CA LEU A 13 11.28 6.40 -14.90
C LEU A 13 10.94 6.66 -13.42
N PRO A 14 9.65 6.75 -13.00
CA PRO A 14 9.32 6.86 -11.57
C PRO A 14 9.86 5.70 -10.74
N ILE A 15 9.94 4.48 -11.30
CA ILE A 15 10.53 3.31 -10.62
C ILE A 15 12.03 3.51 -10.40
N ALA A 16 12.76 4.02 -11.40
CA ALA A 16 14.18 4.32 -11.25
C ALA A 16 14.41 5.39 -10.17
N LEU A 17 13.64 6.48 -10.20
CA LEU A 17 13.72 7.53 -9.20
C LEU A 17 13.41 7.00 -7.80
N ALA A 18 12.36 6.17 -7.66
CA ALA A 18 12.04 5.52 -6.39
C ALA A 18 13.14 4.57 -5.92
N ALA A 19 13.83 3.86 -6.84
CA ALA A 19 14.97 3.00 -6.50
C ALA A 19 16.16 3.83 -5.99
N PHE A 20 16.53 4.91 -6.66
CA PHE A 20 17.63 5.79 -6.23
C PHE A 20 17.30 6.47 -4.90
N TRP A 21 16.05 6.89 -4.71
CA TRP A 21 15.58 7.40 -3.43
C TRP A 21 15.73 6.36 -2.31
N THR A 22 15.31 5.14 -2.56
CA THR A 22 15.38 4.05 -1.58
C THR A 22 16.83 3.77 -1.17
N LEU A 23 17.75 3.70 -2.14
CA LEU A 23 19.18 3.53 -1.86
C LEU A 23 19.75 4.69 -1.04
N ALA A 24 19.43 5.95 -1.41
CA ALA A 24 19.85 7.13 -0.67
C ALA A 24 19.35 7.11 0.78
N TYR A 25 18.06 6.83 0.97
CA TYR A 25 17.45 6.72 2.29
C TYR A 25 18.12 5.66 3.16
N GLN A 26 18.34 4.47 2.61
CA GLN A 26 18.93 3.36 3.35
C GLN A 26 20.42 3.58 3.66
N LEU A 27 21.14 4.23 2.75
CA LEU A 27 22.53 4.65 3.00
C LEU A 27 22.59 5.60 4.21
N VAL A 28 21.77 6.65 4.23
CA VAL A 28 21.70 7.62 5.32
C VAL A 28 21.26 6.97 6.62
N LEU A 29 20.27 6.05 6.56
CA LEU A 29 19.77 5.30 7.72
C LEU A 29 20.88 4.45 8.36
N VAL A 30 21.63 3.70 7.55
CA VAL A 30 22.72 2.82 8.03
C VAL A 30 23.92 3.63 8.51
N ALA A 31 24.29 4.68 7.78
CA ALA A 31 25.39 5.56 8.13
C ALA A 31 25.09 6.49 9.34
N ARG A 32 23.85 6.54 9.79
CA ARG A 32 23.39 7.44 10.85
C ARG A 32 23.66 8.92 10.55
N TRP A 33 23.62 9.28 9.29
CA TRP A 33 23.73 10.67 8.87
C TRP A 33 22.44 11.45 9.16
N PRO A 34 22.53 12.79 9.23
CA PRO A 34 21.34 13.64 9.35
C PRO A 34 20.32 13.36 8.23
N ALA A 35 19.03 13.44 8.57
CA ALA A 35 17.97 13.07 7.61
C ALA A 35 17.97 13.90 6.32
N HIS A 36 18.39 15.18 6.37
CA HIS A 36 18.51 16.03 5.17
C HIS A 36 19.55 15.48 4.17
N ALA A 37 20.54 14.69 4.61
CA ALA A 37 21.54 14.09 3.72
C ALA A 37 20.90 13.13 2.68
N VAL A 38 19.70 12.61 2.94
CA VAL A 38 18.96 11.78 1.97
C VAL A 38 18.77 12.51 0.65
N VAL A 39 18.46 13.83 0.70
CA VAL A 39 18.21 14.64 -0.50
C VAL A 39 19.47 14.75 -1.36
N TRP A 40 20.62 15.01 -0.73
CA TRP A 40 21.90 15.10 -1.45
C TRP A 40 22.33 13.75 -2.03
N CYS A 41 22.27 12.68 -1.23
CA CYS A 41 22.55 11.33 -1.73
C CYS A 41 21.63 10.95 -2.89
N PHE A 42 20.34 11.29 -2.80
CA PHE A 42 19.38 11.07 -3.88
C PHE A 42 19.74 11.85 -5.14
N ALA A 43 20.07 13.14 -5.02
CA ALA A 43 20.45 13.96 -6.16
C ALA A 43 21.66 13.36 -6.91
N ILE A 44 22.69 12.95 -6.19
CA ILE A 44 23.89 12.30 -6.76
C ILE A 44 23.51 10.99 -7.45
N LEU A 45 22.74 10.11 -6.79
CA LEU A 45 22.34 8.83 -7.34
C LEU A 45 21.39 8.99 -8.53
N ALA A 46 20.46 9.95 -8.48
CA ALA A 46 19.53 10.22 -9.58
C ALA A 46 20.26 10.74 -10.81
N VAL A 47 21.15 11.72 -10.67
CA VAL A 47 21.92 12.27 -11.79
C VAL A 47 22.80 11.18 -12.41
N SER A 48 23.58 10.45 -11.59
CA SER A 48 24.47 9.39 -12.06
C SER A 48 23.70 8.23 -12.69
N GLY A 49 22.60 7.81 -12.05
CA GLY A 49 21.77 6.71 -12.52
C GLY A 49 21.00 7.06 -13.80
N LEU A 50 20.45 8.27 -13.92
CA LEU A 50 19.79 8.73 -15.15
C LEU A 50 20.77 8.89 -16.29
N PHE A 51 21.99 9.37 -16.03
CA PHE A 51 23.07 9.39 -17.02
C PHE A 51 23.40 7.97 -17.51
N PHE A 52 23.58 7.03 -16.59
CA PHE A 52 23.82 5.63 -16.94
C PHE A 52 22.68 5.01 -17.76
N LEU A 53 21.42 5.23 -17.34
CA LEU A 53 20.24 4.75 -18.07
C LEU A 53 20.17 5.37 -19.49
N THR A 54 20.49 6.66 -19.63
CA THR A 54 20.54 7.33 -20.94
C THR A 54 21.63 6.76 -21.83
N CYS A 55 22.79 6.45 -21.30
CA CYS A 55 23.87 5.78 -22.04
C CYS A 55 23.46 4.38 -22.52
N LEU A 56 22.84 3.58 -21.65
CA LEU A 56 22.27 2.27 -22.01
C LEU A 56 21.20 2.42 -23.10
N TRP A 57 20.38 3.45 -23.00
CA TRP A 57 19.29 3.70 -23.94
C TRP A 57 19.79 4.16 -25.31
N LYS A 58 20.78 5.05 -25.35
CA LYS A 58 21.45 5.45 -26.61
C LYS A 58 22.09 4.27 -27.34
N LYS A 59 22.81 3.40 -26.61
CA LYS A 59 23.42 2.20 -27.17
C LYS A 59 22.40 1.20 -27.74
N ALA A 60 21.21 1.13 -27.14
CA ALA A 60 20.13 0.29 -27.64
C ALA A 60 19.36 0.92 -28.82
N ASN A 61 19.52 2.22 -29.10
CA ASN A 61 18.71 3.04 -30.01
C ASN A 61 19.43 3.43 -31.31
N ALA A 62 20.56 2.83 -31.64
CA ALA A 62 21.31 3.14 -32.87
C ALA A 62 20.54 2.84 -34.19
N THR A 63 19.30 2.38 -34.11
CA THR A 63 18.42 2.20 -35.30
C THR A 63 17.55 3.44 -35.53
N PRO A 64 17.49 3.94 -36.81
CA PRO A 64 16.80 5.20 -37.16
C PRO A 64 15.32 5.19 -36.83
N GLY A 65 14.83 6.37 -36.43
CA GLY A 65 13.54 6.60 -35.82
C GLY A 65 12.32 6.29 -36.67
N TYR A 66 11.42 5.55 -36.07
CA TYR A 66 10.01 5.68 -36.40
C TYR A 66 9.45 6.87 -35.62
N GLY A 67 8.97 7.88 -36.34
CA GLY A 67 8.28 9.03 -35.74
C GLY A 67 7.14 8.55 -34.83
N TYR A 68 7.07 9.12 -33.66
CA TYR A 68 5.98 8.86 -32.68
C TYR A 68 4.67 9.36 -33.31
N ARG A 69 3.83 8.43 -33.77
CA ARG A 69 2.47 8.78 -34.23
C ARG A 69 1.50 8.59 -33.06
N PHE A 70 0.85 9.69 -32.70
CA PHE A 70 -0.25 9.68 -31.76
C PHE A 70 -1.34 8.70 -32.21
N HIS A 71 -1.81 7.83 -31.32
CA HIS A 71 -2.81 6.82 -31.66
C HIS A 71 -4.09 7.06 -30.84
N PRO A 72 -5.29 6.95 -31.42
CA PRO A 72 -6.55 7.23 -30.71
C PRO A 72 -6.75 6.45 -29.41
N SER A 73 -6.20 5.23 -29.28
CA SER A 73 -6.22 4.48 -28.03
C SER A 73 -5.53 5.20 -26.85
N GLN A 74 -4.63 6.15 -27.13
CA GLN A 74 -3.98 6.95 -26.11
C GLN A 74 -4.92 8.00 -25.52
N ILE A 75 -5.83 8.54 -26.32
CA ILE A 75 -6.90 9.43 -25.85
C ILE A 75 -7.76 8.69 -24.81
N LEU A 76 -8.18 7.46 -25.15
CA LEU A 76 -8.93 6.62 -24.22
C LEU A 76 -8.19 6.42 -22.90
N LEU A 77 -6.87 6.13 -22.97
CA LEU A 77 -6.05 5.97 -21.76
C LEU A 77 -5.99 7.24 -20.92
N PHE A 78 -5.83 8.41 -21.54
CA PHE A 78 -5.84 9.69 -20.83
C PHE A 78 -7.19 9.99 -20.19
N ILE A 79 -8.30 9.73 -20.89
CA ILE A 79 -9.65 9.88 -20.32
C ILE A 79 -9.82 8.98 -19.10
N MET A 80 -9.41 7.71 -19.20
CA MET A 80 -9.48 6.75 -18.09
C MET A 80 -8.60 7.19 -16.93
N ALA A 81 -7.38 7.66 -17.20
CA ALA A 81 -6.45 8.15 -16.19
C ALA A 81 -7.01 9.37 -15.44
N ALA A 82 -7.58 10.34 -16.21
CA ALA A 82 -8.26 11.49 -15.64
C ALA A 82 -9.48 11.07 -14.80
N ALA A 83 -10.28 10.13 -15.29
CA ALA A 83 -11.43 9.61 -14.54
C ALA A 83 -11.00 8.94 -13.23
N CYS A 84 -9.96 8.10 -13.22
CA CYS A 84 -9.40 7.51 -12.00
C CYS A 84 -8.92 8.58 -11.02
N ALA A 85 -8.15 9.56 -11.51
CA ALA A 85 -7.63 10.67 -10.72
C ALA A 85 -8.74 11.54 -10.11
N ILE A 86 -9.77 11.87 -10.91
CA ILE A 86 -10.94 12.63 -10.45
C ILE A 86 -11.71 11.82 -9.39
N THR A 87 -11.96 10.54 -9.64
CA THR A 87 -12.71 9.67 -8.72
C THR A 87 -12.07 9.68 -7.33
N VAL A 88 -10.75 9.52 -7.22
CA VAL A 88 -10.07 9.47 -5.92
C VAL A 88 -10.01 10.83 -5.20
N LEU A 89 -10.20 11.95 -5.90
CA LEU A 89 -10.34 13.27 -5.27
C LEU A 89 -11.64 13.39 -4.47
N PHE A 90 -12.70 12.72 -4.92
CA PHE A 90 -14.02 12.77 -4.29
C PHE A 90 -14.29 11.60 -3.34
N ILE A 91 -13.37 10.64 -3.24
CA ILE A 91 -13.52 9.48 -2.38
C ILE A 91 -12.61 9.62 -1.17
N ARG A 92 -13.16 9.36 0.02
CA ARG A 92 -12.43 9.25 1.28
C ARG A 92 -12.52 7.83 1.80
N ARG A 93 -11.39 7.31 2.25
CA ARG A 93 -11.31 6.08 3.01
C ARG A 93 -10.24 6.23 4.08
N PRO A 94 -10.62 6.42 5.33
CA PRO A 94 -9.68 6.57 6.44
C PRO A 94 -8.74 5.38 6.56
N SER A 95 -7.49 5.63 6.93
CA SER A 95 -6.51 4.58 7.16
C SER A 95 -5.80 4.76 8.49
N GLN A 96 -6.12 3.87 9.40
CA GLN A 96 -5.48 3.82 10.72
C GLN A 96 -4.00 3.39 10.68
N ASP A 97 -3.53 2.88 9.55
CA ASP A 97 -2.12 2.49 9.38
C ASP A 97 -1.20 3.72 9.23
N ASP A 98 -1.72 4.86 8.79
CA ASP A 98 -0.93 6.05 8.47
C ASP A 98 -0.19 6.60 9.70
N VAL A 99 -0.77 6.51 10.90
CA VAL A 99 -0.10 6.92 12.13
C VAL A 99 1.17 6.10 12.39
N VAL A 100 1.18 4.84 12.00
CA VAL A 100 2.33 3.95 12.20
C VAL A 100 3.46 4.28 11.24
N TYR A 101 3.10 4.63 9.99
CA TYR A 101 4.08 4.83 8.93
C TYR A 101 4.45 6.30 8.74
N PHE A 102 3.45 7.16 8.58
CA PHE A 102 3.65 8.54 8.13
C PHE A 102 3.95 9.50 9.28
N HIS A 103 3.42 9.28 10.49
CA HIS A 103 3.68 10.16 11.64
C HIS A 103 5.17 10.32 11.94
N ARG A 104 5.96 9.24 11.83
CA ARG A 104 7.42 9.30 12.00
C ARG A 104 8.08 10.23 10.99
N ALA A 105 7.64 10.17 9.74
CA ALA A 105 8.15 11.05 8.69
C ALA A 105 7.77 12.51 8.95
N LEU A 106 6.53 12.77 9.38
CA LEU A 106 6.08 14.12 9.77
C LEU A 106 6.92 14.68 10.92
N THR A 107 7.13 13.90 11.97
CA THR A 107 7.94 14.34 13.13
C THR A 107 9.39 14.57 12.74
N GLN A 108 9.95 13.79 11.82
CA GLN A 108 11.32 13.97 11.33
C GLN A 108 11.52 15.31 10.61
N LEU A 109 10.48 15.88 10.01
CA LEU A 109 10.58 17.19 9.34
C LEU A 109 10.98 18.32 10.30
N SER A 110 10.65 18.22 11.58
CA SER A 110 11.07 19.19 12.60
C SER A 110 12.49 18.96 13.14
N ALA A 111 13.17 17.88 12.69
CA ALA A 111 14.49 17.46 13.17
C ALA A 111 15.32 16.87 12.00
N LEU A 112 15.40 17.60 10.88
CA LEU A 112 16.14 17.15 9.68
C LEU A 112 17.65 17.11 9.86
N ASP A 113 18.18 17.83 10.84
CA ASP A 113 19.57 17.82 11.30
C ASP A 113 19.92 16.57 12.15
N GLN A 114 18.91 15.84 12.61
CA GLN A 114 19.09 14.61 13.37
C GLN A 114 19.08 13.38 12.46
N PRO A 115 19.70 12.26 12.89
CA PRO A 115 19.56 10.99 12.21
C PRO A 115 18.10 10.56 12.09
N ILE A 116 17.81 9.73 11.09
CA ILE A 116 16.45 9.19 10.89
C ILE A 116 15.98 8.45 12.15
N PHE A 117 14.82 8.83 12.65
CA PHE A 117 14.26 8.25 13.87
C PHE A 117 13.99 6.75 13.74
N LEU A 118 14.52 5.98 14.68
CA LEU A 118 14.31 4.52 14.76
C LEU A 118 13.19 4.15 15.74
N ARG A 119 12.50 5.14 16.30
CA ARG A 119 11.44 4.95 17.32
C ARG A 119 10.09 5.39 16.79
N GLN A 120 9.05 4.88 17.42
CA GLN A 120 7.69 5.35 17.19
C GLN A 120 7.50 6.71 17.86
N THR A 121 7.14 7.71 17.06
CA THR A 121 7.06 9.10 17.53
C THR A 121 5.68 9.51 18.01
N SER A 122 4.62 8.76 17.73
CA SER A 122 3.25 9.06 18.16
C SER A 122 2.94 8.69 19.61
N VAL A 123 3.84 7.98 20.30
CA VAL A 123 3.67 7.51 21.69
C VAL A 123 4.56 8.32 22.62
N ASP A 124 4.15 8.46 23.88
CA ASP A 124 4.88 9.22 24.90
C ASP A 124 6.05 8.48 25.55
N MET A 125 6.48 7.37 24.98
CA MET A 125 7.55 6.55 25.47
C MET A 125 8.62 6.30 24.40
N ASP A 126 9.80 5.91 24.83
CA ASP A 126 10.90 5.55 23.95
C ASP A 126 10.71 4.14 23.39
N ALA A 127 9.71 3.99 22.54
CA ALA A 127 9.32 2.72 21.93
C ALA A 127 10.06 2.51 20.62
N ALA A 128 10.58 1.29 20.41
CA ALA A 128 11.05 0.88 19.09
C ALA A 128 9.93 0.96 18.04
N VAL A 129 10.29 1.12 16.78
CA VAL A 129 9.33 1.01 15.68
C VAL A 129 8.62 -0.34 15.74
N PHE A 130 7.32 -0.36 15.54
CA PHE A 130 6.45 -1.56 15.61
C PHE A 130 7.02 -2.77 14.85
N SER A 131 7.68 -2.53 13.72
CA SER A 131 8.44 -3.56 13.03
C SER A 131 9.66 -2.95 12.36
N PRO A 132 10.88 -3.50 12.52
CA PRO A 132 12.09 -3.02 11.85
C PRO A 132 11.98 -3.01 10.34
N VAL A 133 11.12 -3.87 9.78
CA VAL A 133 10.84 -3.93 8.34
C VAL A 133 10.36 -2.57 7.82
N HIS A 134 9.68 -1.79 8.68
CA HIS A 134 9.22 -0.43 8.33
C HIS A 134 10.34 0.61 8.31
N LEU A 135 11.52 0.30 8.85
CA LEU A 135 12.70 1.15 8.71
C LEU A 135 13.29 1.08 7.30
N ALA A 136 13.11 -0.04 6.62
CA ALA A 136 13.58 -0.21 5.25
C ALA A 136 12.71 0.53 4.21
N THR A 137 11.45 0.88 4.57
CA THR A 137 10.55 1.64 3.70
C THR A 137 10.89 3.13 3.72
N SER A 138 10.92 3.75 2.54
CA SER A 138 11.34 5.14 2.35
C SER A 138 10.24 6.01 1.74
N HIS A 139 9.11 5.42 1.35
CA HIS A 139 8.02 6.08 0.65
C HIS A 139 7.44 7.25 1.46
N GLU A 140 7.16 7.02 2.72
CA GLU A 140 6.56 8.01 3.61
C GLU A 140 7.48 9.22 3.81
N MET A 141 8.78 8.98 3.95
CA MET A 141 9.78 10.05 4.04
C MET A 141 9.90 10.83 2.72
N LEU A 142 9.82 10.15 1.56
CA LEU A 142 9.79 10.82 0.26
C LEU A 142 8.61 11.78 0.17
N MET A 143 7.41 11.30 0.50
CA MET A 143 6.19 12.10 0.42
C MET A 143 6.21 13.28 1.40
N ALA A 144 6.69 13.07 2.62
CA ALA A 144 6.82 14.12 3.62
C ALA A 144 7.81 15.20 3.18
N LEU A 145 8.99 14.83 2.67
CA LEU A 145 9.99 15.78 2.18
C LEU A 145 9.53 16.51 0.92
N LEU A 146 8.88 15.83 -0.03
CA LEU A 146 8.32 16.48 -1.21
C LEU A 146 7.28 17.52 -0.81
N GLY A 147 6.35 17.21 0.09
CA GLY A 147 5.39 18.18 0.62
C GLY A 147 6.10 19.37 1.25
N HIS A 148 7.07 19.11 2.12
CA HIS A 148 7.85 20.14 2.81
C HIS A 148 8.58 21.09 1.85
N TYR A 149 9.35 20.56 0.90
CA TYR A 149 10.12 21.39 -0.04
C TYR A 149 9.26 22.12 -1.07
N LEU A 150 8.12 21.52 -1.45
CA LEU A 150 7.13 22.16 -2.32
C LEU A 150 6.23 23.17 -1.57
N ARG A 151 6.38 23.30 -0.24
CA ARG A 151 5.54 24.14 0.62
C ARG A 151 4.06 23.80 0.56
N ILE A 152 3.77 22.52 0.34
CA ILE A 152 2.44 21.93 0.44
C ILE A 152 2.39 21.17 1.77
N ASP A 153 1.27 21.22 2.46
CA ASP A 153 1.11 20.40 3.67
C ASP A 153 1.51 18.94 3.41
N PRO A 154 2.49 18.37 4.15
CA PRO A 154 3.02 17.04 3.87
C PRO A 154 1.96 15.93 3.95
N LEU A 155 0.98 16.04 4.85
CA LEU A 155 -0.11 15.09 4.96
C LEU A 155 -1.04 15.18 3.73
N TYR A 156 -1.33 16.40 3.29
CA TYR A 156 -2.10 16.64 2.07
C TYR A 156 -1.36 16.09 0.83
N PHE A 157 -0.05 16.35 0.74
CA PHE A 157 0.76 15.84 -0.35
C PHE A 157 0.72 14.30 -0.38
N TYR A 158 0.87 13.65 0.77
CA TYR A 158 0.82 12.19 0.88
C TYR A 158 -0.56 11.62 0.52
N GLN A 159 -1.61 12.11 1.18
CA GLN A 159 -2.95 11.51 1.09
C GLN A 159 -3.76 11.95 -0.14
N VAL A 160 -3.48 13.11 -0.73
CA VAL A 160 -4.25 13.64 -1.85
C VAL A 160 -3.43 13.67 -3.12
N VAL A 161 -2.28 14.37 -3.14
CA VAL A 161 -1.46 14.49 -4.36
C VAL A 161 -0.89 13.13 -4.77
N GLY A 162 -0.31 12.39 -3.83
CA GLY A 162 0.22 11.04 -4.06
C GLY A 162 -0.87 10.08 -4.55
N HIS A 163 -2.07 10.16 -3.97
CA HIS A 163 -3.22 9.34 -4.37
C HIS A 163 -3.64 9.59 -5.82
N VAL A 164 -3.83 10.86 -6.17
CA VAL A 164 -4.20 11.29 -7.53
C VAL A 164 -3.17 10.84 -8.56
N PHE A 165 -1.88 11.08 -8.29
CA PHE A 165 -0.79 10.70 -9.19
C PHE A 165 -0.74 9.18 -9.41
N THR A 166 -0.90 8.41 -8.35
CA THR A 166 -0.85 6.95 -8.43
C THR A 166 -2.07 6.39 -9.14
N ALA A 167 -3.28 6.91 -8.85
CA ALA A 167 -4.52 6.52 -9.53
C ALA A 167 -4.47 6.84 -11.03
N PHE A 168 -3.94 8.02 -11.40
CA PHE A 168 -3.71 8.42 -12.79
C PHE A 168 -2.82 7.43 -13.53
N SER A 169 -1.86 6.80 -12.85
CA SER A 169 -0.90 5.88 -13.46
C SER A 169 -1.48 4.49 -13.79
N ILE A 170 -2.56 4.07 -13.14
CA ILE A 170 -3.10 2.69 -13.25
C ILE A 170 -3.42 2.29 -14.69
N PRO A 171 -4.20 3.07 -15.49
CA PRO A 171 -4.55 2.68 -16.85
C PRO A 171 -3.32 2.50 -17.75
N PHE A 172 -2.32 3.38 -17.59
CA PHE A 172 -1.08 3.30 -18.34
C PHE A 172 -0.27 2.06 -18.00
N VAL A 173 -0.19 1.70 -16.72
CA VAL A 173 0.52 0.49 -16.28
C VAL A 173 -0.18 -0.76 -16.81
N LEU A 174 -1.49 -0.88 -16.65
CA LEU A 174 -2.25 -2.02 -17.19
C LEU A 174 -2.08 -2.13 -18.71
N TYR A 175 -2.26 -1.03 -19.43
CA TYR A 175 -2.03 -0.98 -20.89
C TYR A 175 -0.62 -1.41 -21.26
N TRP A 176 0.40 -0.86 -20.59
CA TRP A 176 1.79 -1.18 -20.82
C TRP A 176 2.07 -2.67 -20.60
N CYS A 177 1.60 -3.23 -19.49
CA CYS A 177 1.75 -4.65 -19.17
C CYS A 177 1.12 -5.53 -20.26
N VAL A 178 -0.12 -5.25 -20.65
CA VAL A 178 -0.84 -6.01 -21.69
C VAL A 178 -0.13 -5.91 -23.03
N ARG A 179 0.39 -4.73 -23.40
CA ARG A 179 1.22 -4.53 -24.59
C ARG A 179 2.49 -5.39 -24.56
N ARG A 180 3.09 -5.56 -23.40
CA ARG A 180 4.30 -6.39 -23.21
C ARG A 180 4.03 -7.89 -23.39
N PHE A 181 2.80 -8.32 -23.13
CA PHE A 181 2.33 -9.66 -23.53
C PHE A 181 1.97 -9.76 -25.02
N GLY A 182 2.16 -8.69 -25.79
CA GLY A 182 2.09 -8.68 -27.26
C GLY A 182 0.70 -8.46 -27.83
N LEU A 183 -0.23 -7.86 -27.09
CA LEU A 183 -1.51 -7.42 -27.62
C LEU A 183 -1.34 -6.14 -28.43
N ASN A 184 -2.23 -5.95 -29.41
CA ASN A 184 -2.31 -4.72 -30.20
C ASN A 184 -2.83 -3.54 -29.35
N ARG A 185 -2.68 -2.31 -29.87
CA ARG A 185 -2.98 -1.06 -29.13
C ARG A 185 -4.42 -0.99 -28.64
N TRP A 186 -5.40 -1.24 -29.51
CA TRP A 186 -6.82 -1.20 -29.14
C TRP A 186 -7.21 -2.28 -28.13
N PRO A 187 -6.95 -3.59 -28.37
CA PRO A 187 -7.21 -4.61 -27.38
C PRO A 187 -6.53 -4.34 -26.03
N ALA A 188 -5.33 -3.76 -26.02
CA ALA A 188 -4.66 -3.41 -24.79
C ALA A 188 -5.34 -2.25 -24.05
N ALA A 189 -5.83 -1.22 -24.76
CA ALA A 189 -6.56 -0.11 -24.15
C ALA A 189 -7.93 -0.56 -23.58
N VAL A 190 -8.68 -1.37 -24.35
CA VAL A 190 -9.93 -1.98 -23.87
C VAL A 190 -9.65 -2.93 -22.70
N GLY A 191 -8.55 -3.68 -22.76
CA GLY A 191 -8.11 -4.52 -21.66
C GLY A 191 -7.84 -3.72 -20.39
N ALA A 192 -7.15 -2.58 -20.49
CA ALA A 192 -6.95 -1.69 -19.34
C ALA A 192 -8.29 -1.21 -18.77
N LEU A 193 -9.26 -0.89 -19.63
CA LEU A 193 -10.62 -0.52 -19.22
C LEU A 193 -11.31 -1.65 -18.43
N LEU A 194 -11.22 -2.90 -18.91
CA LEU A 194 -11.76 -4.07 -18.20
C LEU A 194 -11.06 -4.30 -16.85
N GLY A 195 -9.73 -4.11 -16.80
CA GLY A 195 -8.98 -4.19 -15.55
C GLY A 195 -9.45 -3.16 -14.52
N ILE A 196 -9.75 -1.92 -14.95
CA ILE A 196 -10.33 -0.88 -14.09
C ILE A 196 -11.75 -1.27 -13.67
N GLY A 197 -12.58 -1.77 -14.61
CA GLY A 197 -13.91 -2.29 -14.29
C GLY A 197 -13.87 -3.38 -13.22
N PHE A 198 -12.91 -4.30 -13.31
CA PHE A 198 -12.67 -5.30 -12.28
C PHE A 198 -12.34 -4.65 -10.92
N LEU A 199 -11.45 -3.65 -10.89
CA LEU A 199 -11.10 -2.95 -9.64
C LEU A 199 -12.32 -2.28 -9.00
N LEU A 200 -13.23 -1.71 -9.81
CA LEU A 200 -14.46 -1.13 -9.32
C LEU A 200 -15.41 -2.19 -8.74
N LEU A 201 -15.55 -3.34 -9.39
CA LEU A 201 -16.36 -4.46 -8.91
C LEU A 201 -15.80 -5.09 -7.63
N ASP A 202 -14.47 -5.19 -7.52
CA ASP A 202 -13.78 -5.82 -6.40
C ASP A 202 -13.56 -4.85 -5.21
N SER A 203 -14.42 -3.88 -5.01
CA SER A 203 -14.23 -2.82 -4.00
C SER A 203 -14.86 -3.14 -2.63
N ALA A 204 -15.67 -4.18 -2.52
CA ALA A 204 -16.47 -4.47 -1.34
C ALA A 204 -15.69 -5.08 -0.14
N GLY A 205 -14.56 -5.73 -0.36
CA GLY A 205 -13.75 -6.31 0.73
C GLY A 205 -12.74 -5.31 1.31
N PRO A 206 -12.50 -5.27 2.63
CA PRO A 206 -11.60 -4.30 3.26
C PRO A 206 -10.17 -4.30 2.69
N ALA A 207 -9.71 -5.44 2.24
CA ALA A 207 -8.40 -5.65 1.63
C ALA A 207 -8.51 -6.14 0.17
N SER A 208 -9.65 -5.98 -0.48
CA SER A 208 -9.80 -6.31 -1.90
C SER A 208 -9.00 -5.35 -2.79
N PHE A 209 -8.68 -5.78 -4.01
CA PHE A 209 -7.91 -4.95 -4.95
C PHE A 209 -8.56 -3.58 -5.17
N GLY A 210 -9.86 -3.54 -5.44
CA GLY A 210 -10.58 -2.30 -5.72
C GLY A 210 -10.67 -1.39 -4.51
N ASN A 211 -10.93 -1.92 -3.32
CA ASN A 211 -10.98 -1.13 -2.10
C ASN A 211 -9.62 -0.48 -1.79
N VAL A 212 -8.53 -1.22 -1.98
CA VAL A 212 -7.18 -0.70 -1.81
C VAL A 212 -6.85 0.36 -2.87
N VAL A 213 -7.24 0.13 -4.14
CA VAL A 213 -6.99 1.07 -5.24
C VAL A 213 -7.77 2.36 -5.08
N LEU A 214 -9.07 2.27 -4.84
CA LEU A 214 -9.91 3.45 -4.70
C LEU A 214 -9.63 4.23 -3.40
N GLY A 215 -9.30 3.49 -2.34
CA GLY A 215 -9.26 4.04 -1.01
C GLY A 215 -7.89 4.28 -0.39
N LYS A 216 -6.78 3.72 -0.92
CA LYS A 216 -5.47 3.72 -0.24
C LYS A 216 -4.26 3.83 -1.18
N MET A 217 -4.40 4.33 -2.40
CA MET A 217 -3.28 4.38 -3.36
C MET A 217 -2.14 5.32 -2.99
N TRP A 218 -2.30 6.15 -1.96
CA TRP A 218 -1.18 6.90 -1.39
C TRP A 218 -0.23 6.03 -0.57
N GLN A 219 -0.65 4.84 -0.12
CA GLN A 219 0.19 3.94 0.67
C GLN A 219 1.11 3.12 -0.22
N GLY A 220 2.39 3.06 0.12
CA GLY A 220 3.38 2.33 -0.66
C GLY A 220 3.02 0.86 -0.92
N LYS A 221 2.31 0.20 0.02
CA LYS A 221 1.82 -1.19 -0.17
C LYS A 221 0.85 -1.31 -1.34
N ALA A 222 -0.05 -0.34 -1.53
CA ALA A 222 -1.00 -0.34 -2.63
C ALA A 222 -0.29 -0.14 -3.97
N ILE A 223 0.72 0.75 -4.02
CA ILE A 223 1.58 0.97 -5.18
C ILE A 223 2.27 -0.34 -5.59
N VAL A 224 2.84 -1.07 -4.62
CA VAL A 224 3.46 -2.37 -4.90
C VAL A 224 2.47 -3.33 -5.52
N TRP A 225 1.29 -3.50 -4.94
CA TRP A 225 0.34 -4.53 -5.39
C TRP A 225 -0.25 -4.25 -6.76
N ILE A 226 -0.58 -3.00 -7.05
CA ILE A 226 -1.33 -2.62 -8.26
C ILE A 226 -0.43 -2.22 -9.42
N LEU A 227 0.73 -1.62 -9.14
CA LEU A 227 1.63 -1.15 -10.19
C LEU A 227 2.86 -2.06 -10.32
N PHE A 228 3.57 -2.33 -9.22
CA PHE A 228 4.87 -2.98 -9.31
C PHE A 228 4.79 -4.48 -9.61
N LEU A 229 3.84 -5.23 -9.01
CA LEU A 229 3.73 -6.66 -9.28
C LEU A 229 3.34 -6.97 -10.74
N PRO A 230 2.37 -6.29 -11.38
CA PRO A 230 2.10 -6.45 -12.81
C PRO A 230 3.30 -6.09 -13.70
N ILE A 231 4.04 -5.02 -13.35
CA ILE A 231 5.26 -4.63 -14.08
C ILE A 231 6.34 -5.71 -13.92
N ALA A 232 6.55 -6.21 -12.68
CA ALA A 232 7.52 -7.28 -12.40
C ALA A 232 7.23 -8.53 -13.23
N LEU A 233 5.96 -8.98 -13.25
CA LEU A 233 5.51 -10.11 -14.05
C LEU A 233 5.81 -9.90 -15.54
N SER A 234 5.47 -8.73 -16.06
CA SER A 234 5.64 -8.39 -17.49
C SER A 234 7.10 -8.28 -17.90
N LEU A 235 7.94 -7.65 -17.07
CA LEU A 235 9.39 -7.54 -17.30
C LEU A 235 10.07 -8.91 -17.21
N THR A 236 9.70 -9.72 -16.21
CA THR A 236 10.25 -11.08 -16.05
C THR A 236 9.91 -11.93 -17.27
N TYR A 237 8.66 -11.93 -17.71
CA TYR A 237 8.25 -12.65 -18.91
C TYR A 237 9.08 -12.22 -20.14
N ARG A 238 9.23 -10.92 -20.37
CA ARG A 238 10.02 -10.39 -21.51
C ARG A 238 11.48 -10.76 -21.43
N PHE A 239 12.08 -10.64 -20.25
CA PHE A 239 13.49 -11.02 -20.07
C PHE A 239 13.69 -12.51 -20.36
N LEU A 240 12.81 -13.37 -19.86
CA LEU A 240 12.88 -14.81 -20.12
C LEU A 240 12.73 -15.14 -21.61
N CYS A 241 11.78 -14.49 -22.31
CA CYS A 241 11.60 -14.67 -23.76
C CYS A 241 12.76 -14.14 -24.59
N GLY A 242 13.24 -12.93 -24.31
CA GLY A 242 14.17 -12.19 -25.18
C GLY A 242 15.60 -12.06 -24.68
N GLY A 243 15.84 -12.20 -23.37
CA GLY A 243 17.15 -11.95 -22.73
C GLY A 243 17.60 -10.49 -22.79
N ASN A 244 16.65 -9.54 -22.88
CA ASN A 244 16.96 -8.13 -23.02
C ASN A 244 17.57 -7.55 -21.73
N ARG A 245 18.77 -6.96 -21.84
CA ARG A 245 19.48 -6.34 -20.72
C ARG A 245 18.69 -5.19 -20.09
N SER A 246 17.93 -4.44 -20.87
CA SER A 246 17.09 -3.34 -20.35
C SER A 246 16.02 -3.87 -19.38
N ASP A 247 15.34 -4.96 -19.74
CA ASP A 247 14.33 -5.56 -18.88
C ASP A 247 14.92 -6.07 -17.57
N PHE A 248 16.15 -6.60 -17.63
CA PHE A 248 16.89 -7.02 -16.45
C PHE A 248 17.24 -5.85 -15.51
N VAL A 249 17.74 -4.73 -16.07
CA VAL A 249 18.05 -3.53 -15.27
C VAL A 249 16.80 -2.98 -14.62
N TRP A 250 15.69 -2.93 -15.36
CA TRP A 250 14.41 -2.48 -14.81
C TRP A 250 13.89 -3.38 -13.68
N LEU A 251 14.12 -4.71 -13.76
CA LEU A 251 13.77 -5.64 -12.67
C LEU A 251 14.62 -5.38 -11.40
N VAL A 252 15.92 -5.08 -11.56
CA VAL A 252 16.77 -4.71 -10.41
C VAL A 252 16.27 -3.43 -9.77
N LEU A 253 16.00 -2.38 -10.56
CA LEU A 253 15.48 -1.11 -10.05
C LEU A 253 14.10 -1.27 -9.39
N LEU A 254 13.23 -2.09 -9.99
CA LEU A 254 11.91 -2.38 -9.42
C LEU A 254 12.00 -3.12 -8.08
N ALA A 255 12.92 -4.07 -7.95
CA ALA A 255 13.12 -4.80 -6.69
C ALA A 255 13.58 -3.84 -5.56
N ILE A 256 14.49 -2.92 -5.88
CA ILE A 256 14.95 -1.89 -4.93
C ILE A 256 13.82 -0.93 -4.58
N ALA A 257 13.17 -0.34 -5.59
CA ALA A 257 12.06 0.58 -5.41
C ALA A 257 10.91 -0.06 -4.62
N GLY A 258 10.59 -1.32 -4.90
CA GLY A 258 9.54 -2.07 -4.22
C GLY A 258 9.76 -2.13 -2.71
N VAL A 259 10.98 -2.45 -2.26
CA VAL A 259 11.34 -2.47 -0.83
C VAL A 259 11.17 -1.09 -0.21
N GLY A 260 11.57 -0.03 -0.91
CA GLY A 260 11.36 1.34 -0.47
C GLY A 260 9.90 1.75 -0.37
N GLN A 261 9.06 1.23 -1.27
CA GLN A 261 7.62 1.49 -1.22
C GLN A 261 6.94 0.73 -0.08
N SER A 262 7.25 -0.54 0.11
CA SER A 262 6.60 -1.35 1.15
C SER A 262 7.41 -2.56 1.54
N SER A 263 7.40 -2.87 2.83
CA SER A 263 7.96 -4.11 3.37
C SER A 263 7.37 -5.38 2.75
N THR A 264 6.16 -5.30 2.19
CA THR A 264 5.55 -6.45 1.49
C THR A 264 6.30 -6.85 0.22
N ALA A 265 7.01 -5.92 -0.41
CA ALA A 265 7.82 -6.20 -1.58
C ALA A 265 8.99 -7.15 -1.30
N LEU A 266 9.46 -7.23 -0.03
CA LEU A 266 10.52 -8.15 0.38
C LEU A 266 10.20 -9.62 0.06
N TYR A 267 8.93 -9.99 0.02
CA TYR A 267 8.51 -11.36 -0.30
C TYR A 267 7.64 -11.44 -1.55
N LEU A 268 6.85 -10.41 -1.89
CA LEU A 268 5.99 -10.46 -3.07
C LEU A 268 6.78 -10.36 -4.38
N VAL A 269 7.79 -9.47 -4.45
CA VAL A 269 8.61 -9.34 -5.68
C VAL A 269 9.40 -10.62 -5.96
N PRO A 270 10.12 -11.22 -4.98
CA PRO A 270 10.72 -12.54 -5.15
C PRO A 270 9.74 -13.63 -5.58
N ALA A 271 8.54 -13.66 -4.98
CA ALA A 271 7.53 -14.65 -5.33
C ALA A 271 7.03 -14.50 -6.79
N VAL A 272 6.78 -13.27 -7.27
CA VAL A 272 6.42 -13.01 -8.68
C VAL A 272 7.52 -13.51 -9.62
N ILE A 273 8.77 -13.15 -9.36
CA ILE A 273 9.89 -13.55 -10.22
C ILE A 273 10.09 -15.06 -10.17
N GLY A 274 10.07 -15.67 -8.99
CA GLY A 274 10.23 -17.11 -8.81
C GLY A 274 9.12 -17.93 -9.48
N CYS A 275 7.86 -17.58 -9.23
CA CYS A 275 6.72 -18.24 -9.90
C CYS A 275 6.77 -18.05 -11.42
N SER A 276 7.23 -16.88 -11.90
CA SER A 276 7.41 -16.64 -13.33
C SER A 276 8.52 -17.51 -13.95
N CYS A 277 9.63 -17.70 -13.25
CA CYS A 277 10.70 -18.62 -13.70
C CYS A 277 10.19 -20.06 -13.80
N LEU A 278 9.52 -20.54 -12.76
CA LEU A 278 8.96 -21.90 -12.75
C LEU A 278 7.94 -22.09 -13.87
N SER A 279 7.07 -21.09 -14.07
CA SER A 279 6.05 -21.11 -15.13
C SER A 279 6.68 -21.14 -16.52
N PHE A 280 7.70 -20.33 -16.72
CA PHE A 280 8.40 -20.27 -17.99
C PHE A 280 9.14 -21.58 -18.30
N LEU A 281 9.84 -22.15 -17.31
CA LEU A 281 10.48 -23.47 -17.46
C LEU A 281 9.45 -24.57 -17.72
N GLY A 282 8.28 -24.53 -17.09
CA GLY A 282 7.17 -25.44 -17.37
C GLY A 282 6.70 -25.37 -18.82
N VAL A 283 6.54 -24.14 -19.37
CA VAL A 283 6.17 -23.96 -20.79
C VAL A 283 7.26 -24.45 -21.72
N GLU A 284 8.54 -24.17 -21.41
CA GLU A 284 9.67 -24.58 -22.24
C GLU A 284 9.95 -26.09 -22.16
N ALA A 285 9.62 -26.74 -21.06
CA ALA A 285 9.68 -28.22 -20.94
C ALA A 285 8.71 -28.94 -21.88
N LEU A 286 7.61 -28.26 -22.24
CA LEU A 286 6.64 -28.75 -23.22
C LEU A 286 7.03 -28.40 -24.68
N ASP A 287 8.13 -27.66 -24.87
CA ASP A 287 8.56 -27.24 -26.21
C ASP A 287 9.45 -28.32 -26.87
N PRO A 288 9.14 -28.74 -28.10
CA PRO A 288 9.91 -29.76 -28.82
C PRO A 288 11.32 -29.29 -29.28
N ARG A 289 11.72 -28.03 -29.02
CA ARG A 289 13.01 -27.44 -29.46
C ARG A 289 14.25 -28.04 -28.81
N GLY A 290 14.10 -28.93 -27.83
CA GLY A 290 15.15 -29.75 -27.31
C GLY A 290 15.96 -29.16 -26.15
N ARG A 291 16.94 -29.98 -25.68
CA ARG A 291 17.68 -29.79 -24.43
C ARG A 291 18.50 -28.49 -24.36
N ASP A 292 19.14 -28.11 -25.48
CA ASP A 292 20.00 -26.90 -25.51
C ASP A 292 19.18 -25.60 -25.34
N HIS A 293 17.94 -25.61 -25.83
CA HIS A 293 17.02 -24.50 -25.62
C HIS A 293 16.64 -24.39 -24.15
N PHE A 294 16.31 -25.49 -23.50
CA PHE A 294 15.98 -25.54 -22.07
C PHE A 294 17.13 -25.01 -21.18
N TRP A 295 18.38 -25.45 -21.41
CA TRP A 295 19.54 -24.98 -20.65
C TRP A 295 19.79 -23.48 -20.80
N ARG A 296 19.58 -22.93 -21.98
CA ARG A 296 19.66 -21.49 -22.22
C ARG A 296 18.62 -20.73 -21.40
N GLN A 297 17.40 -21.23 -21.30
CA GLN A 297 16.35 -20.62 -20.52
C GLN A 297 16.59 -20.77 -19.02
N LEU A 298 17.07 -21.90 -18.57
CA LEU A 298 17.48 -22.10 -17.18
C LEU A 298 18.55 -21.08 -16.75
N ARG A 299 19.56 -20.85 -17.62
CA ARG A 299 20.57 -19.80 -17.36
C ARG A 299 19.93 -18.40 -17.21
N ARG A 300 18.93 -18.06 -17.99
CA ARG A 300 18.18 -16.78 -17.83
C ARG A 300 17.43 -16.74 -16.49
N CYS A 301 16.80 -17.82 -16.08
CA CYS A 301 16.16 -17.90 -14.77
C CYS A 301 17.19 -17.72 -13.63
N LEU A 302 18.36 -18.31 -13.73
CA LEU A 302 19.43 -18.14 -12.74
C LEU A 302 19.95 -16.69 -12.66
N LEU A 303 20.03 -15.98 -13.80
CA LEU A 303 20.38 -14.55 -13.80
C LEU A 303 19.36 -13.70 -13.02
N LEU A 304 18.11 -14.13 -12.93
CA LEU A 304 17.09 -13.43 -12.13
C LEU A 304 17.30 -13.56 -10.62
N ALA A 305 18.28 -14.36 -10.15
CA ALA A 305 18.74 -14.30 -8.77
C ALA A 305 19.32 -12.93 -8.38
N VAL A 306 19.89 -12.18 -9.35
CA VAL A 306 20.47 -10.86 -9.08
C VAL A 306 19.45 -9.82 -8.62
N PRO A 307 18.32 -9.57 -9.32
CA PRO A 307 17.28 -8.69 -8.79
C PRO A 307 16.69 -9.19 -7.46
N LEU A 308 16.73 -10.50 -7.17
CA LEU A 308 16.28 -11.05 -5.90
C LEU A 308 17.31 -10.85 -4.77
N ALA A 309 18.58 -10.65 -5.08
CA ALA A 309 19.63 -10.52 -4.08
C ALA A 309 19.34 -9.36 -3.10
N TYR A 310 18.83 -8.23 -3.61
CA TYR A 310 18.55 -7.08 -2.76
C TYR A 310 17.43 -7.33 -1.72
N PRO A 311 16.19 -7.73 -2.07
CA PRO A 311 15.18 -8.03 -1.06
C PRO A 311 15.57 -9.18 -0.14
N VAL A 312 16.29 -10.20 -0.63
CA VAL A 312 16.79 -11.32 0.19
C VAL A 312 17.85 -10.84 1.19
N THR A 313 18.78 -9.99 0.76
CA THR A 313 19.78 -9.39 1.65
C THR A 313 19.10 -8.54 2.73
N MET A 314 18.12 -7.73 2.37
CA MET A 314 17.35 -6.94 3.34
C MET A 314 16.62 -7.82 4.36
N LEU A 315 16.01 -8.92 3.92
CA LEU A 315 15.41 -9.91 4.82
C LEU A 315 16.45 -10.56 5.74
N ALA A 316 17.62 -10.89 5.21
CA ALA A 316 18.72 -11.46 6.00
C ALA A 316 19.23 -10.47 7.06
N LEU A 317 19.47 -9.20 6.69
CA LEU A 317 19.89 -8.15 7.61
C LEU A 317 18.87 -7.96 8.75
N LEU A 318 17.58 -8.02 8.43
CA LEU A 318 16.50 -7.98 9.40
C LEU A 318 16.48 -9.24 10.29
N LYS A 319 16.68 -10.43 9.70
CA LYS A 319 16.67 -11.70 10.43
C LYS A 319 17.86 -11.82 11.40
N PHE A 320 19.04 -11.37 10.98
CA PHE A 320 20.26 -11.45 11.79
C PHE A 320 20.48 -10.26 12.72
N ASN A 321 19.49 -9.41 12.93
CA ASN A 321 19.53 -8.25 13.83
C ASN A 321 20.59 -7.18 13.48
N VAL A 322 21.10 -7.16 12.28
CA VAL A 322 21.98 -6.08 11.80
C VAL A 322 21.17 -4.77 11.78
N ILE A 323 19.88 -4.84 11.41
CA ILE A 323 18.90 -3.79 11.69
C ILE A 323 18.20 -4.22 12.98
N PRO A 324 18.16 -3.37 14.03
CA PRO A 324 17.62 -3.74 15.34
C PRO A 324 16.23 -4.38 15.23
N LYS A 325 16.07 -5.57 15.80
CA LYS A 325 14.77 -6.24 15.86
C LYS A 325 13.94 -5.71 17.00
N PRO A 326 12.62 -5.54 16.81
CA PRO A 326 11.71 -5.60 17.94
C PRO A 326 11.72 -7.02 18.49
N ILE A 327 11.32 -7.14 19.73
CA ILE A 327 11.07 -8.40 20.42
C ILE A 327 10.17 -9.29 19.54
N ASP A 328 10.40 -10.57 19.62
CA ASP A 328 9.70 -11.60 18.89
C ASP A 328 8.16 -11.44 18.99
N LEU A 329 7.56 -10.91 17.94
CA LEU A 329 6.11 -10.72 17.87
C LEU A 329 5.32 -12.03 17.80
N ARG A 330 6.00 -13.19 17.69
CA ARG A 330 5.36 -14.51 17.65
C ARG A 330 4.54 -14.82 18.90
N GLY A 331 4.74 -14.11 20.00
CA GLY A 331 3.96 -14.25 21.23
C GLY A 331 2.71 -13.38 21.33
N PHE A 332 2.51 -12.38 20.47
CA PHE A 332 1.54 -11.29 20.68
C PHE A 332 0.37 -11.21 19.67
N GLY A 333 0.27 -12.11 18.74
CA GLY A 333 -0.86 -12.18 17.83
C GLY A 333 -1.60 -13.51 17.94
N PRO A 334 -2.76 -13.66 17.33
CA PRO A 334 -3.28 -15.00 17.08
C PRO A 334 -2.18 -15.75 16.34
N LYS A 335 -1.62 -16.76 17.00
CA LYS A 335 -0.54 -17.60 16.46
C LYS A 335 -0.87 -18.20 15.09
N TYR A 336 -2.15 -18.17 14.77
CA TYR A 336 -2.71 -18.72 13.56
C TYR A 336 -4.03 -18.01 13.22
N VAL A 337 -4.07 -17.29 12.11
CA VAL A 337 -5.33 -16.90 11.48
C VAL A 337 -5.74 -18.06 10.58
N PRO A 338 -6.89 -18.71 10.81
CA PRO A 338 -7.35 -19.77 9.93
C PRO A 338 -7.28 -19.32 8.47
N TRP A 339 -6.76 -20.16 7.60
CA TRP A 339 -6.56 -19.81 6.17
C TRP A 339 -7.82 -19.20 5.54
N ARG A 340 -9.01 -19.75 5.88
CA ARG A 340 -10.31 -19.22 5.43
C ARG A 340 -10.56 -17.80 5.89
N GLU A 341 -10.23 -17.48 7.13
CA GLU A 341 -10.43 -16.15 7.69
C GLU A 341 -9.46 -15.13 7.08
N GLY A 342 -8.16 -15.47 6.97
CA GLY A 342 -7.17 -14.63 6.31
C GLY A 342 -7.51 -14.39 4.83
N MET A 343 -8.00 -15.39 4.13
CA MET A 343 -8.46 -15.25 2.75
C MET A 343 -9.77 -14.45 2.66
N GLY A 344 -10.64 -14.54 3.64
CA GLY A 344 -11.89 -13.79 3.72
C GLY A 344 -11.67 -12.27 3.68
N TYR A 345 -10.58 -11.76 4.24
CA TYR A 345 -10.24 -10.33 4.18
C TYR A 345 -10.00 -9.82 2.75
N VAL A 346 -9.41 -10.66 1.88
CA VAL A 346 -9.07 -10.25 0.51
C VAL A 346 -10.11 -10.76 -0.49
N VAL A 347 -10.58 -11.99 -0.29
CA VAL A 347 -11.41 -12.73 -1.25
C VAL A 347 -12.89 -12.69 -0.86
N GLY A 348 -13.23 -12.45 0.39
CA GLY A 348 -14.60 -12.42 0.87
C GLY A 348 -15.40 -11.20 0.39
N GLY A 349 -16.72 -11.33 0.37
CA GLY A 349 -17.67 -10.27 0.05
C GLY A 349 -18.39 -10.46 -1.29
N PRO A 350 -19.24 -9.50 -1.69
CA PRO A 350 -20.11 -9.60 -2.88
C PRO A 350 -19.35 -9.83 -4.19
N ALA A 351 -18.07 -9.46 -4.25
CA ALA A 351 -17.22 -9.64 -5.43
C ALA A 351 -16.58 -11.04 -5.53
N GLU A 352 -16.76 -11.92 -4.55
CA GLU A 352 -16.15 -13.26 -4.55
C GLU A 352 -16.58 -14.08 -5.78
N HIS A 353 -17.87 -14.07 -6.11
CA HIS A 353 -18.39 -14.77 -7.29
C HIS A 353 -17.78 -14.24 -8.58
N MET A 354 -17.57 -12.90 -8.68
CA MET A 354 -16.97 -12.31 -9.86
C MET A 354 -15.50 -12.72 -10.04
N ARG A 355 -14.72 -12.81 -8.97
CA ARG A 355 -13.34 -13.33 -9.02
C ARG A 355 -13.30 -14.78 -9.47
N ASN A 356 -14.19 -15.58 -8.93
CA ASN A 356 -14.29 -16.99 -9.31
C ASN A 356 -14.67 -17.12 -10.79
N ILE A 357 -15.62 -16.32 -11.28
CA ILE A 357 -16.00 -16.28 -12.70
C ILE A 357 -14.80 -15.85 -13.56
N VAL A 358 -14.09 -14.77 -13.17
CA VAL A 358 -12.90 -14.30 -13.91
C VAL A 358 -11.84 -15.40 -13.98
N LEU A 359 -11.56 -16.11 -12.88
CA LEU A 359 -10.59 -17.20 -12.87
C LEU A 359 -11.08 -18.39 -13.70
N MET A 360 -12.35 -18.77 -13.58
CA MET A 360 -12.93 -19.90 -14.34
C MET A 360 -12.96 -19.63 -15.85
N VAL A 361 -13.25 -18.40 -16.25
CA VAL A 361 -13.25 -18.01 -17.67
C VAL A 361 -11.83 -17.77 -18.19
N ALA A 362 -10.95 -17.18 -17.38
CA ALA A 362 -9.58 -16.91 -17.78
C ALA A 362 -8.78 -18.19 -18.04
N ILE A 363 -8.93 -19.23 -17.22
CA ILE A 363 -8.14 -20.46 -17.33
C ILE A 363 -8.28 -21.13 -18.72
N PRO A 364 -9.47 -21.45 -19.23
CA PRO A 364 -9.62 -22.02 -20.57
C PRO A 364 -9.07 -21.12 -21.68
N LEU A 365 -9.34 -19.81 -21.58
CA LEU A 365 -8.88 -18.83 -22.56
C LEU A 365 -7.35 -18.69 -22.57
N LEU A 366 -6.71 -18.80 -21.42
CA LEU A 366 -5.26 -18.77 -21.32
C LEU A 366 -4.62 -20.04 -21.92
N ILE A 367 -5.23 -21.20 -21.74
CA ILE A 367 -4.76 -22.45 -22.37
C ILE A 367 -4.81 -22.36 -23.88
N VAL A 368 -5.91 -21.83 -24.44
CA VAL A 368 -6.09 -21.64 -25.89
C VAL A 368 -5.20 -20.53 -26.45
N GLY A 369 -4.74 -19.60 -25.60
CA GLY A 369 -3.89 -18.45 -25.97
C GLY A 369 -2.44 -18.79 -26.39
N GLY A 370 -2.08 -20.07 -26.48
CA GLY A 370 -0.74 -20.55 -26.85
C GLY A 370 0.28 -20.31 -25.74
N LYS A 371 1.59 -20.24 -26.08
CA LYS A 371 2.69 -20.16 -25.08
C LYS A 371 2.53 -19.04 -24.06
N ARG A 372 1.97 -17.91 -24.44
CA ARG A 372 1.74 -16.77 -23.52
C ARG A 372 0.66 -17.07 -22.51
N GLY A 373 -0.44 -17.63 -22.98
CA GLY A 373 -1.54 -18.07 -22.13
C GLY A 373 -1.10 -19.19 -21.18
N LEU A 374 -0.36 -20.19 -21.69
CA LEU A 374 0.22 -21.26 -20.88
C LEU A 374 1.16 -20.72 -19.79
N PHE A 375 1.98 -19.72 -20.11
CA PHE A 375 2.83 -19.07 -19.10
C PHE A 375 2.00 -18.50 -17.95
N VAL A 376 0.95 -17.73 -18.26
CA VAL A 376 0.07 -17.15 -17.23
C VAL A 376 -0.68 -18.23 -16.47
N PHE A 377 -1.13 -19.26 -17.15
CA PHE A 377 -1.77 -20.41 -16.51
C PHE A 377 -0.82 -21.09 -15.49
N PHE A 378 0.40 -21.45 -15.91
CA PHE A 378 1.38 -22.05 -15.00
C PHE A 378 1.79 -21.09 -13.88
N TYR A 379 1.80 -19.76 -14.14
CA TYR A 379 2.03 -18.77 -13.10
C TYR A 379 0.94 -18.82 -12.01
N ILE A 380 -0.32 -18.85 -12.40
CA ILE A 380 -1.46 -18.99 -11.48
C ILE A 380 -1.34 -20.29 -10.68
N CYS A 381 -1.06 -21.41 -11.36
CA CYS A 381 -0.84 -22.68 -10.71
C CYS A 381 0.35 -22.65 -9.73
N GLY A 382 1.46 -22.01 -10.11
CA GLY A 382 2.63 -21.83 -9.26
C GLY A 382 2.32 -21.01 -8.01
N VAL A 383 1.60 -19.91 -8.14
CA VAL A 383 1.14 -19.11 -6.98
C VAL A 383 0.26 -19.94 -6.06
N TRP A 384 -0.70 -20.69 -6.61
CA TRP A 384 -1.54 -21.59 -5.84
C TRP A 384 -0.72 -22.66 -5.12
N LEU A 385 0.15 -23.35 -5.84
CA LEU A 385 0.89 -24.51 -5.33
C LEU A 385 1.90 -24.11 -4.24
N PHE A 386 2.65 -23.02 -4.45
CA PHE A 386 3.77 -22.64 -3.58
C PHE A 386 3.42 -21.55 -2.56
N CYS A 387 2.56 -20.62 -2.91
CA CYS A 387 2.29 -19.46 -2.06
C CYS A 387 0.97 -19.58 -1.28
N LEU A 388 -0.09 -20.07 -1.92
CA LEU A 388 -1.44 -20.10 -1.32
C LEU A 388 -1.92 -21.51 -0.94
N ASN A 389 -1.08 -22.52 -1.09
CA ASN A 389 -1.41 -23.89 -0.70
C ASN A 389 -1.69 -23.97 0.81
N PRO A 390 -2.88 -24.43 1.25
CA PRO A 390 -3.22 -24.56 2.66
C PRO A 390 -2.23 -25.42 3.47
N LEU A 391 -1.61 -26.42 2.83
CA LEU A 391 -0.60 -27.28 3.48
C LEU A 391 0.70 -26.55 3.78
N LEU A 392 1.05 -25.52 2.99
CA LEU A 392 2.24 -24.69 3.17
C LEU A 392 1.93 -23.41 3.94
N ALA A 393 0.67 -23.00 4.03
CA ALA A 393 0.23 -21.78 4.66
C ALA A 393 0.76 -21.61 6.09
N HIS A 394 0.69 -22.69 6.89
CA HIS A 394 1.20 -22.69 8.26
C HIS A 394 2.71 -22.39 8.32
N ARG A 395 3.50 -23.01 7.44
CA ARG A 395 4.95 -22.76 7.36
C ARG A 395 5.28 -21.32 6.96
N TRP A 396 4.52 -20.75 6.01
CA TRP A 396 4.67 -19.36 5.61
C TRP A 396 4.32 -18.39 6.74
N MET A 397 3.20 -18.65 7.46
CA MET A 397 2.77 -17.82 8.58
C MET A 397 3.76 -17.86 9.75
N GLU A 398 4.22 -19.03 10.14
CA GLU A 398 5.13 -19.18 11.27
C GLU A 398 6.52 -18.59 11.04
N ASN A 399 7.06 -18.76 9.82
CA ASN A 399 8.47 -18.48 9.59
C ASN A 399 8.75 -17.12 8.93
N ILE A 400 7.79 -16.57 8.16
CA ILE A 400 8.08 -15.41 7.30
C ILE A 400 7.01 -14.31 7.40
N LEU A 401 5.73 -14.64 7.31
CA LEU A 401 4.69 -13.69 6.97
C LEU A 401 3.76 -13.32 8.13
N ALA A 402 3.66 -14.15 9.15
CA ALA A 402 2.72 -13.98 10.26
C ALA A 402 1.32 -13.54 9.75
N LEU A 403 0.74 -12.49 10.34
CA LEU A 403 -0.56 -11.96 9.93
C LEU A 403 -0.60 -11.41 8.48
N SER A 404 0.54 -11.24 7.82
CA SER A 404 0.60 -10.71 6.45
C SER A 404 0.41 -11.77 5.37
N TYR A 405 0.19 -13.03 5.74
CA TYR A 405 0.03 -14.14 4.80
C TYR A 405 -1.08 -13.90 3.75
N PHE A 406 -2.20 -13.32 4.13
CA PHE A 406 -3.30 -13.01 3.21
C PHE A 406 -2.85 -12.14 2.02
N ARG A 407 -1.76 -11.37 2.17
CA ARG A 407 -1.22 -10.50 1.11
C ARG A 407 -0.63 -11.28 -0.07
N LEU A 408 -0.37 -12.58 0.09
CA LEU A 408 0.05 -13.44 -1.03
C LEU A 408 -1.03 -13.56 -2.13
N VAL A 409 -2.29 -13.25 -1.83
CA VAL A 409 -3.36 -13.18 -2.84
C VAL A 409 -3.07 -12.12 -3.91
N TYR A 410 -2.35 -11.05 -3.56
CA TYR A 410 -1.97 -10.01 -4.54
C TYR A 410 -0.95 -10.49 -5.58
N LEU A 411 -0.37 -11.69 -5.41
CA LEU A 411 0.40 -12.35 -6.45
C LEU A 411 -0.46 -12.76 -7.65
N PHE A 412 -1.77 -12.93 -7.48
CA PHE A 412 -2.69 -13.07 -8.60
C PHE A 412 -2.89 -11.69 -9.23
N PRO A 413 -2.41 -11.47 -10.44
CA PRO A 413 -2.56 -10.17 -11.10
C PRO A 413 -3.97 -10.04 -11.69
N LEU A 414 -5.02 -10.15 -10.87
CA LEU A 414 -6.41 -10.19 -11.32
C LEU A 414 -6.79 -9.03 -12.26
N PRO A 415 -6.43 -7.76 -11.97
CA PRO A 415 -6.72 -6.67 -12.90
C PRO A 415 -6.02 -6.85 -14.25
N LEU A 416 -4.78 -7.37 -14.25
CA LEU A 416 -4.04 -7.67 -15.47
C LEU A 416 -4.63 -8.87 -16.20
N LEU A 417 -5.09 -9.90 -15.49
CA LEU A 417 -5.79 -11.06 -16.09
C LEU A 417 -7.07 -10.61 -16.79
N CYS A 418 -7.89 -9.77 -16.14
CA CYS A 418 -9.07 -9.17 -16.77
C CYS A 418 -8.70 -8.38 -18.02
N ALA A 419 -7.63 -7.58 -17.95
CA ALA A 419 -7.13 -6.85 -19.09
C ALA A 419 -6.67 -7.78 -20.24
N MET A 420 -6.11 -8.94 -19.91
CA MET A 420 -5.66 -9.93 -20.90
C MET A 420 -6.80 -10.73 -21.54
N LEU A 421 -8.01 -10.76 -20.96
CA LEU A 421 -9.16 -11.46 -21.57
C LEU A 421 -9.49 -10.92 -22.96
N THR A 422 -9.16 -9.67 -23.26
CA THR A 422 -9.29 -9.11 -24.63
C THR A 422 -8.36 -9.78 -25.64
N ALA A 423 -7.31 -10.47 -25.18
CA ALA A 423 -6.37 -11.20 -26.03
C ALA A 423 -6.91 -12.52 -26.56
N ALA A 424 -7.90 -13.09 -25.88
CA ALA A 424 -8.43 -14.42 -26.19
C ALA A 424 -9.31 -14.49 -27.44
N GLY A 425 -9.60 -13.33 -28.06
CA GLY A 425 -10.30 -13.32 -29.33
C GLY A 425 -9.41 -13.79 -30.48
N PRO A 426 -10.01 -14.38 -31.54
CA PRO A 426 -9.28 -14.92 -32.67
C PRO A 426 -8.33 -13.89 -33.30
N ARG A 427 -7.19 -14.36 -33.78
CA ARG A 427 -6.12 -13.58 -34.42
C ARG A 427 -6.62 -12.92 -35.70
N PHE A 428 -7.26 -11.77 -35.62
CA PHE A 428 -7.57 -10.95 -36.76
C PHE A 428 -6.46 -9.95 -37.03
N GLU A 429 -5.39 -10.42 -37.67
CA GLU A 429 -4.13 -9.68 -37.82
C GLU A 429 -4.13 -8.73 -39.05
N LYS A 430 -5.22 -8.57 -39.80
CA LYS A 430 -5.16 -7.91 -41.13
C LYS A 430 -6.34 -7.01 -41.50
N GLN A 431 -6.74 -6.05 -40.64
CA GLN A 431 -7.53 -4.94 -41.22
C GLN A 431 -7.14 -3.58 -40.65
N PRO A 432 -6.68 -2.61 -41.45
CA PRO A 432 -6.54 -1.22 -41.07
C PRO A 432 -7.93 -0.57 -41.10
N GLY A 433 -8.47 -0.27 -39.98
CA GLY A 433 -9.78 0.36 -39.80
C GLY A 433 -10.52 -0.30 -38.67
N GLY A 434 -10.89 0.47 -37.62
CA GLY A 434 -11.55 -0.03 -36.45
C GLY A 434 -12.71 -0.95 -36.77
N SER A 435 -12.50 -2.24 -36.63
CA SER A 435 -13.51 -3.26 -36.95
C SER A 435 -14.73 -3.08 -36.06
N LEU A 436 -15.90 -3.49 -36.52
CA LEU A 436 -17.14 -3.56 -35.72
C LEU A 436 -16.87 -4.24 -34.36
N ARG A 437 -15.99 -5.22 -34.35
CA ARG A 437 -15.53 -5.92 -33.14
C ARG A 437 -14.84 -4.99 -32.13
N ASP A 438 -13.93 -4.10 -32.58
CA ASP A 438 -13.23 -3.17 -31.67
C ASP A 438 -14.20 -2.18 -31.05
N ARG A 439 -15.21 -1.75 -31.83
CA ARG A 439 -16.32 -0.91 -31.33
C ARG A 439 -17.18 -1.67 -30.32
N LEU A 440 -17.55 -2.92 -30.60
CA LEU A 440 -18.33 -3.77 -29.69
C LEU A 440 -17.55 -4.08 -28.40
N LEU A 441 -16.24 -4.34 -28.47
CA LEU A 441 -15.39 -4.52 -27.29
C LEU A 441 -15.30 -3.25 -26.47
N LEU A 442 -15.17 -2.08 -27.10
CA LEU A 442 -15.16 -0.79 -26.40
C LEU A 442 -16.50 -0.53 -25.70
N ILE A 443 -17.62 -0.71 -26.41
CA ILE A 443 -18.96 -0.53 -25.83
C ILE A 443 -19.19 -1.53 -24.68
N GLY A 444 -18.85 -2.79 -24.87
CA GLY A 444 -18.92 -3.81 -23.83
C GLY A 444 -18.06 -3.48 -22.60
N GLY A 445 -16.83 -3.03 -22.84
CA GLY A 445 -15.93 -2.58 -21.78
C GLY A 445 -16.47 -1.38 -21.00
N LEU A 446 -17.02 -0.39 -21.70
CA LEU A 446 -17.67 0.78 -21.06
C LEU A 446 -18.88 0.38 -20.24
N LEU A 447 -19.74 -0.51 -20.76
CA LEU A 447 -20.89 -1.03 -20.03
C LEU A 447 -20.46 -1.77 -18.75
N VAL A 448 -19.42 -2.62 -18.82
CA VAL A 448 -18.85 -3.29 -17.65
C VAL A 448 -18.38 -2.27 -16.62
N VAL A 449 -17.67 -1.21 -17.02
CA VAL A 449 -17.21 -0.16 -16.08
C VAL A 449 -18.39 0.57 -15.45
N ILE A 450 -19.40 0.94 -16.22
CA ILE A 450 -20.59 1.64 -15.73
C ILE A 450 -21.36 0.75 -14.72
N ILE A 451 -21.64 -0.50 -15.09
CA ILE A 451 -22.32 -1.46 -14.21
C ILE A 451 -21.49 -1.70 -12.95
N SER A 452 -20.17 -1.81 -13.09
CA SER A 452 -19.23 -1.98 -11.99
C SER A 452 -19.24 -0.80 -11.04
N PHE A 453 -19.31 0.42 -11.56
CA PHE A 453 -19.38 1.63 -10.74
C PHE A 453 -20.64 1.65 -9.87
N PHE A 454 -21.80 1.37 -10.46
CA PHE A 454 -23.06 1.32 -9.71
C PHE A 454 -23.09 0.19 -8.68
N HIS A 455 -22.56 -0.98 -9.03
CA HIS A 455 -22.48 -2.11 -8.09
C HIS A 455 -21.55 -1.80 -6.92
N SER A 456 -20.38 -1.21 -7.18
CA SER A 456 -19.42 -0.81 -6.17
C SER A 456 -19.96 0.24 -5.22
N TYR A 457 -20.66 1.24 -5.74
CA TYR A 457 -21.31 2.26 -4.93
C TYR A 457 -22.27 1.63 -3.91
N ARG A 458 -23.09 0.67 -4.37
CA ARG A 458 -24.03 -0.04 -3.50
C ARG A 458 -23.34 -0.93 -2.47
N ALA A 459 -22.26 -1.61 -2.84
CA ALA A 459 -21.48 -2.46 -1.94
C ALA A 459 -20.71 -1.67 -0.89
N LEU A 460 -20.18 -0.49 -1.25
CA LEU A 460 -19.43 0.40 -0.35
C LEU A 460 -20.32 0.98 0.76
N SER A 461 -21.62 1.14 0.53
CA SER A 461 -22.58 1.66 1.53
C SER A 461 -22.87 0.67 2.69
N ILE A 462 -22.47 -0.58 2.56
CA ILE A 462 -22.76 -1.66 3.53
C ILE A 462 -21.59 -1.87 4.51
N MET A 463 -20.42 -1.27 4.26
CA MET A 463 -19.23 -1.46 5.09
C MET A 463 -19.27 -0.74 6.44
N PRO A 464 -18.52 -1.21 7.47
CA PRO A 464 -18.33 -0.48 8.72
C PRO A 464 -17.79 0.93 8.46
N GLN A 465 -18.25 1.92 9.23
CA GLN A 465 -17.86 3.34 9.04
C GLN A 465 -16.36 3.57 8.96
N THR A 466 -15.56 2.81 9.72
CA THR A 466 -14.10 2.89 9.74
C THR A 466 -13.39 2.36 8.48
N GLU A 467 -14.12 1.65 7.63
CA GLU A 467 -13.62 1.07 6.38
C GLU A 467 -14.47 1.51 5.18
N GLN A 468 -15.48 2.30 5.42
CA GLN A 468 -16.37 2.82 4.39
C GLN A 468 -15.65 3.82 3.51
N VAL A 469 -15.81 3.62 2.22
CA VAL A 469 -15.53 4.67 1.25
C VAL A 469 -16.70 5.64 1.28
N ALA A 470 -16.40 6.89 1.62
CA ALA A 470 -17.38 7.97 1.67
C ALA A 470 -17.02 9.05 0.65
N TRP A 471 -18.01 9.81 0.24
CA TRP A 471 -17.78 11.01 -0.56
C TRP A 471 -17.15 12.10 0.30
N LYS A 472 -16.23 12.86 -0.29
CA LYS A 472 -15.59 14.04 0.32
C LYS A 472 -15.51 15.18 -0.69
N SER A 473 -15.29 16.40 -0.19
CA SER A 473 -14.92 17.52 -1.04
C SER A 473 -13.48 17.39 -1.54
N PRO A 474 -13.18 17.81 -2.77
CA PRO A 474 -11.80 17.90 -3.24
C PRO A 474 -10.99 18.78 -2.28
N GLY A 475 -9.82 18.33 -1.90
CA GLY A 475 -8.99 19.06 -0.95
C GLY A 475 -9.10 18.63 0.51
N GLU A 476 -10.09 17.82 0.87
CA GLU A 476 -10.15 17.21 2.20
C GLU A 476 -9.15 16.04 2.30
N TYR A 477 -8.62 15.82 3.52
CA TYR A 477 -7.78 14.67 3.84
C TYR A 477 -8.54 13.35 3.74
N GLN A 478 -7.80 12.25 3.74
CA GLN A 478 -8.35 10.89 3.82
C GLN A 478 -8.65 10.47 5.29
N LEU A 479 -8.99 11.43 6.13
CA LEU A 479 -9.32 11.27 7.55
C LEU A 479 -10.83 11.34 7.75
N LEU A 480 -11.32 10.85 8.88
CA LEU A 480 -12.73 11.01 9.22
C LEU A 480 -13.08 12.50 9.38
N LYS A 481 -14.23 12.89 8.86
CA LYS A 481 -14.69 14.27 8.97
C LYS A 481 -14.87 14.69 10.44
N ALA A 482 -15.42 13.80 11.25
CA ALA A 482 -15.57 14.03 12.69
C ALA A 482 -14.25 14.38 13.37
N ASP A 483 -13.17 13.63 13.08
CA ASP A 483 -11.86 13.85 13.67
C ASP A 483 -11.20 15.14 13.14
N THR A 484 -11.39 15.48 11.87
CA THR A 484 -10.89 16.75 11.31
C THR A 484 -11.66 17.96 11.84
N ASP A 485 -12.97 17.85 12.03
CA ASP A 485 -13.79 18.91 12.63
C ASP A 485 -13.44 19.12 14.10
N PHE A 486 -13.24 18.04 14.84
CA PHE A 486 -12.72 18.10 16.22
C PHE A 486 -11.32 18.74 16.27
N ALA A 487 -10.40 18.29 15.42
CA ALA A 487 -9.05 18.81 15.36
C ALA A 487 -8.99 20.32 15.08
N ARG A 488 -9.85 20.84 14.19
CA ARG A 488 -9.93 22.26 13.85
C ARG A 488 -10.20 23.14 15.07
N VAL A 489 -11.06 22.68 15.97
CA VAL A 489 -11.45 23.43 17.18
C VAL A 489 -10.53 23.11 18.36
N ALA A 490 -10.17 21.83 18.52
CA ALA A 490 -9.39 21.35 19.66
C ALA A 490 -7.88 21.64 19.53
N GLY A 491 -7.36 21.92 18.33
CA GLY A 491 -5.93 21.97 18.03
C GLY A 491 -5.11 22.80 19.01
N ARG A 492 -5.58 23.99 19.40
CA ARG A 492 -4.90 24.85 20.35
C ARG A 492 -4.69 24.25 21.76
N TYR A 493 -5.49 23.24 22.13
CA TYR A 493 -5.39 22.54 23.41
C TYR A 493 -4.58 21.25 23.31
N ILE A 494 -4.64 20.55 22.17
CA ILE A 494 -4.11 19.19 22.04
C ILE A 494 -2.79 19.08 21.27
N ALA A 495 -2.38 20.12 20.53
CA ALA A 495 -1.20 20.06 19.64
C ALA A 495 0.11 19.58 20.33
N HIS A 496 0.25 19.80 21.64
CA HIS A 496 1.41 19.40 22.42
C HIS A 496 1.01 18.56 23.65
N SER A 497 -0.17 17.96 23.65
CA SER A 497 -0.69 17.21 24.79
C SER A 497 -0.33 15.72 24.72
N LYS A 498 -0.53 15.05 25.86
CA LYS A 498 -0.63 13.59 25.97
C LYS A 498 -2.13 13.25 25.97
N LEU A 499 -2.67 12.95 24.81
CA LEU A 499 -4.11 12.74 24.61
C LEU A 499 -4.50 11.29 24.83
N LEU A 500 -5.48 11.06 25.70
CA LEU A 500 -6.24 9.82 25.74
C LEU A 500 -7.55 10.03 24.96
N ALA A 501 -7.68 9.39 23.83
CA ALA A 501 -8.82 9.52 22.91
C ALA A 501 -9.52 8.18 22.70
N PRO A 502 -10.82 8.18 22.35
CA PRO A 502 -11.53 6.96 22.05
C PRO A 502 -11.03 6.37 20.74
N GLY A 503 -11.16 5.08 20.65
CA GLY A 503 -11.16 4.28 19.44
C GLY A 503 -10.00 4.39 18.50
N TRP A 504 -10.28 3.75 17.44
CA TRP A 504 -9.32 3.54 16.38
C TRP A 504 -9.08 4.79 15.54
N THR A 505 -10.03 5.72 15.50
CA THR A 505 -9.99 6.89 14.62
C THR A 505 -9.26 8.05 15.28
N ALA A 506 -9.78 8.61 16.36
CA ALA A 506 -9.18 9.78 16.99
C ALA A 506 -7.74 9.53 17.46
N SER A 507 -7.44 8.35 18.04
CA SER A 507 -6.09 8.00 18.47
C SER A 507 -5.11 7.72 17.31
N CYS A 508 -5.62 7.47 16.10
CA CYS A 508 -4.79 7.23 14.92
C CYS A 508 -4.71 8.45 13.99
N GLU A 509 -5.75 9.26 13.91
CA GLU A 509 -5.85 10.35 12.94
C GLU A 509 -5.36 11.69 13.52
N LEU A 510 -5.67 11.98 14.79
CA LEU A 510 -5.26 13.24 15.41
C LEU A 510 -3.74 13.45 15.46
N PRO A 511 -2.89 12.43 15.73
CA PRO A 511 -1.44 12.60 15.65
C PRO A 511 -0.92 13.00 14.26
N LEU A 512 -1.62 12.63 13.20
CA LEU A 512 -1.24 13.03 11.83
C LEU A 512 -1.44 14.51 11.60
N LEU A 513 -2.45 15.11 12.24
CA LEU A 513 -2.74 16.55 12.19
C LEU A 513 -1.86 17.34 13.16
N PHE A 514 -1.42 16.71 14.25
CA PHE A 514 -0.58 17.34 15.28
C PHE A 514 0.65 16.46 15.58
N PRO A 515 1.73 16.56 14.79
CA PRO A 515 2.89 15.66 14.92
C PRO A 515 3.62 15.70 16.28
N HIS A 516 3.43 16.77 17.05
CA HIS A 516 4.02 16.89 18.41
C HIS A 516 3.12 16.35 19.53
N MET A 517 1.86 16.04 19.21
CA MET A 517 0.96 15.40 20.14
C MET A 517 1.39 13.95 20.39
N LYS A 518 1.22 13.48 21.62
CA LYS A 518 1.44 12.09 21.98
C LYS A 518 0.12 11.42 22.30
N VAL A 519 -0.06 10.19 21.87
CA VAL A 519 -1.25 9.40 22.17
C VAL A 519 -0.95 8.42 23.28
N VAL A 520 -1.79 8.42 24.30
CA VAL A 520 -1.63 7.54 25.47
C VAL A 520 -1.88 6.08 25.11
N ALA A 521 -2.90 5.84 24.29
CA ALA A 521 -3.28 4.51 23.83
C ALA A 521 -3.44 4.47 22.29
N PRO A 522 -2.34 4.46 21.54
CA PRO A 522 -2.40 4.34 20.08
C PRO A 522 -2.84 2.94 19.64
N ARG A 523 -3.15 2.79 18.36
CA ARG A 523 -3.30 1.47 17.76
C ARG A 523 -2.09 0.60 18.09
N PHE A 524 -2.32 -0.66 18.47
CA PHE A 524 -1.28 -1.60 18.93
C PHE A 524 -0.56 -1.21 20.22
N VAL A 525 -1.17 -0.40 21.08
CA VAL A 525 -0.58 0.04 22.37
C VAL A 525 -0.01 -1.12 23.18
N THR A 526 -0.73 -2.25 23.27
CA THR A 526 -0.27 -3.44 23.98
C THR A 526 1.02 -4.02 23.40
N HIS A 527 1.19 -3.96 22.07
CA HIS A 527 2.39 -4.43 21.40
C HIS A 527 3.60 -3.50 21.63
N TYR A 528 3.39 -2.19 21.52
CA TYR A 528 4.47 -1.22 21.76
C TYR A 528 5.05 -1.38 23.17
N PHE A 529 4.18 -1.51 24.17
CA PHE A 529 4.62 -1.63 25.55
C PHE A 529 5.20 -3.02 25.87
N ALA A 530 4.69 -4.07 25.24
CA ALA A 530 5.28 -5.40 25.34
C ALA A 530 6.70 -5.44 24.76
N ILE A 531 6.91 -4.81 23.61
CA ILE A 531 8.23 -4.65 22.97
C ILE A 531 9.20 -3.89 23.90
N ALA A 532 8.69 -2.89 24.62
CA ALA A 532 9.48 -2.12 25.60
C ALA A 532 9.69 -2.83 26.94
N GLY A 533 9.26 -4.09 27.07
CA GLY A 533 9.40 -4.84 28.32
C GLY A 533 8.34 -4.53 29.39
N ASN A 534 7.30 -3.76 29.05
CA ASN A 534 6.24 -3.34 29.97
C ASN A 534 4.83 -3.67 29.46
N ALA A 535 4.56 -4.96 29.25
CA ALA A 535 3.27 -5.43 28.70
C ALA A 535 2.06 -5.01 29.57
N THR A 536 2.23 -4.99 30.90
CA THR A 536 1.17 -4.60 31.84
C THR A 536 0.71 -3.17 31.62
N GLU A 537 1.63 -2.25 31.37
CA GLU A 537 1.34 -0.86 31.06
C GLU A 537 0.49 -0.72 29.78
N GLY A 538 0.85 -1.45 28.72
CA GLY A 538 0.08 -1.47 27.48
C GLY A 538 -1.35 -1.94 27.68
N VAL A 539 -1.55 -2.94 28.54
CA VAL A 539 -2.90 -3.45 28.91
C VAL A 539 -3.68 -2.39 29.69
N ILE A 540 -3.06 -1.73 30.67
CA ILE A 540 -3.70 -0.68 31.47
C ILE A 540 -4.16 0.48 30.56
N ARG A 541 -3.31 0.96 29.66
CA ARG A 541 -3.63 2.03 28.73
C ARG A 541 -4.76 1.65 27.77
N ARG A 542 -4.77 0.43 27.26
CA ARG A 542 -5.87 -0.06 26.42
C ARG A 542 -7.19 -0.13 27.20
N GLN A 543 -7.16 -0.56 28.44
CA GLN A 543 -8.35 -0.62 29.30
C GLN A 543 -8.87 0.78 29.65
N ALA A 544 -7.98 1.75 29.90
CA ALA A 544 -8.34 3.14 30.07
C ALA A 544 -9.01 3.72 28.80
N GLN A 545 -8.50 3.38 27.62
CA GLN A 545 -9.11 3.76 26.36
C GLN A 545 -10.53 3.17 26.20
N VAL A 546 -10.69 1.87 26.52
CA VAL A 546 -12.02 1.21 26.48
C VAL A 546 -13.00 1.89 27.46
N PHE A 547 -12.53 2.36 28.61
CA PHE A 547 -13.35 3.16 29.52
C PHE A 547 -13.85 4.45 28.86
N VAL A 548 -12.98 5.16 28.16
CA VAL A 548 -13.34 6.41 27.45
C VAL A 548 -14.28 6.15 26.28
N GLU A 549 -14.06 5.06 25.53
CA GLU A 549 -14.90 4.65 24.40
C GLU A 549 -16.35 4.29 24.81
N GLY A 550 -16.50 3.74 26.00
CA GLY A 550 -17.72 3.05 26.41
C GLY A 550 -17.81 1.63 25.85
N GLU A 551 -17.85 0.65 26.75
CA GLU A 551 -18.05 -0.76 26.37
C GLU A 551 -19.56 -1.07 26.32
N LYS A 552 -20.10 -1.37 25.13
CA LYS A 552 -21.53 -1.72 24.96
C LYS A 552 -21.88 -2.92 25.84
N ASN A 553 -22.96 -2.82 26.60
CA ASN A 553 -23.48 -3.87 27.49
C ASN A 553 -22.51 -4.28 28.62
N ALA A 554 -21.58 -3.42 29.01
CA ALA A 554 -20.71 -3.71 30.14
C ALA A 554 -21.50 -3.76 31.47
N SER A 555 -21.24 -4.77 32.30
CA SER A 555 -21.81 -4.84 33.65
C SER A 555 -21.28 -3.70 34.53
N PRO A 556 -22.01 -3.27 35.61
CA PRO A 556 -21.51 -2.25 36.52
C PRO A 556 -20.14 -2.57 37.11
N LYS A 557 -19.87 -3.82 37.48
CA LYS A 557 -18.58 -4.29 37.95
C LYS A 557 -17.46 -4.14 36.90
N ARG A 558 -17.80 -4.36 35.64
CA ARG A 558 -16.87 -4.18 34.51
C ARG A 558 -16.53 -2.70 34.30
N ILE A 559 -17.53 -1.82 34.38
CA ILE A 559 -17.33 -0.37 34.29
C ILE A 559 -16.45 0.14 35.41
N GLU A 560 -16.70 -0.29 36.65
CA GLU A 560 -15.90 0.07 37.81
C GLU A 560 -14.43 -0.40 37.68
N TRP A 561 -14.24 -1.63 37.22
CA TRP A 561 -12.90 -2.16 36.96
C TRP A 561 -12.16 -1.36 35.87
N LEU A 562 -12.83 -0.94 34.77
CA LEU A 562 -12.25 -0.09 33.75
C LEU A 562 -11.94 1.31 34.28
N ALA A 563 -12.83 1.89 35.13
CA ALA A 563 -12.64 3.18 35.78
C ALA A 563 -11.39 3.18 36.65
N ALA A 564 -11.12 2.10 37.39
CA ALA A 564 -9.91 1.97 38.18
C ALA A 564 -8.64 2.03 37.32
N ARG A 565 -8.64 1.41 36.14
CA ARG A 565 -7.52 1.47 35.16
C ARG A 565 -7.35 2.87 34.56
N PHE A 566 -8.45 3.52 34.24
CA PHE A 566 -8.45 4.89 33.79
C PHE A 566 -7.86 5.85 34.83
N ARG A 567 -8.25 5.71 36.13
CA ARG A 567 -7.67 6.49 37.22
C ARG A 567 -6.15 6.35 37.29
N VAL A 568 -5.61 5.14 37.21
CA VAL A 568 -4.15 4.89 37.19
C VAL A 568 -3.46 5.68 36.09
N VAL A 569 -4.06 5.78 34.90
CA VAL A 569 -3.49 6.52 33.76
C VAL A 569 -3.49 8.03 34.06
N ILE A 570 -4.54 8.56 34.63
CA ILE A 570 -4.66 9.99 34.95
C ILE A 570 -3.75 10.38 36.11
N GLU A 571 -3.81 9.66 37.25
CA GLU A 571 -3.02 9.94 38.44
C GLU A 571 -1.50 9.84 38.23
N SER A 572 -1.07 9.06 37.24
CA SER A 572 0.34 8.93 36.86
C SER A 572 0.82 9.93 35.81
N ASP A 573 0.06 10.99 35.54
CA ASP A 573 0.37 12.06 34.59
C ASP A 573 0.65 11.55 33.15
N ARG A 574 0.08 10.39 32.79
CA ARG A 574 0.21 9.81 31.45
C ARG A 574 -0.73 10.45 30.44
N ALA A 575 -1.77 11.13 30.90
CA ALA A 575 -2.68 11.91 30.08
C ALA A 575 -2.94 13.28 30.71
N ASN A 576 -2.85 14.35 29.92
CA ASN A 576 -3.20 15.71 30.32
C ASN A 576 -4.32 16.32 29.45
N ALA A 577 -4.87 15.53 28.57
CA ALA A 577 -6.09 15.82 27.82
C ALA A 577 -6.85 14.50 27.57
N VAL A 578 -8.18 14.57 27.67
CA VAL A 578 -9.06 13.43 27.41
C VAL A 578 -10.13 13.86 26.42
N ALA A 579 -10.28 13.12 25.33
CA ALA A 579 -11.42 13.25 24.41
C ALA A 579 -12.33 12.03 24.59
N ALA A 580 -13.62 12.23 24.76
CA ALA A 580 -14.61 11.16 24.91
C ALA A 580 -15.77 11.37 23.95
N PRO A 581 -16.44 10.28 23.49
CA PRO A 581 -17.72 10.43 22.81
C PRO A 581 -18.72 11.22 23.66
N GLU A 582 -19.56 11.99 23.02
CA GLU A 582 -20.57 12.81 23.72
C GLU A 582 -21.42 11.97 24.68
N SER A 583 -21.84 10.77 24.24
CA SER A 583 -22.62 9.82 25.06
C SER A 583 -21.93 9.36 26.33
N GLU A 584 -20.61 9.38 26.38
CA GLU A 584 -19.81 8.91 27.52
C GLU A 584 -19.20 10.06 28.33
N SER A 585 -19.29 11.28 27.81
CA SER A 585 -18.57 12.45 28.33
C SER A 585 -18.91 12.79 29.79
N ALA A 586 -20.19 12.67 30.18
CA ALA A 586 -20.62 12.94 31.57
C ALA A 586 -20.00 11.96 32.57
N ARG A 587 -19.96 10.67 32.23
CA ARG A 587 -19.37 9.62 33.06
C ARG A 587 -17.85 9.80 33.19
N VAL A 588 -17.19 10.09 32.08
CA VAL A 588 -15.75 10.31 32.04
C VAL A 588 -15.38 11.54 32.84
N LEU A 589 -16.11 12.67 32.68
CA LEU A 589 -15.86 13.89 33.42
C LEU A 589 -16.06 13.70 34.92
N ALA A 590 -17.15 13.06 35.35
CA ALA A 590 -17.38 12.77 36.78
C ALA A 590 -16.21 11.97 37.39
N THR A 591 -15.68 10.99 36.65
CA THR A 591 -14.53 10.21 37.09
C THR A 591 -13.27 11.08 37.18
N LEU A 592 -13.00 11.94 36.15
CA LEU A 592 -11.89 12.88 36.17
C LEU A 592 -11.97 13.85 37.37
N GLN A 593 -13.13 14.42 37.62
CA GLN A 593 -13.37 15.34 38.73
C GLN A 593 -13.23 14.66 40.11
N SER A 594 -13.49 13.37 40.21
CA SER A 594 -13.25 12.60 41.44
C SER A 594 -11.74 12.42 41.75
N ILE A 595 -10.89 12.53 40.71
CA ILE A 595 -9.42 12.49 40.85
C ILE A 595 -8.88 13.89 41.09
N ASP A 596 -9.28 14.85 40.26
CA ASP A 596 -8.88 16.24 40.33
C ASP A 596 -10.05 17.15 39.93
N PRO A 597 -10.63 17.94 40.84
CA PRO A 597 -11.76 18.82 40.56
C PRO A 597 -11.49 19.88 39.48
N ARG A 598 -10.24 20.12 39.11
CA ARG A 598 -9.87 21.08 38.07
C ARG A 598 -10.24 20.63 36.65
N TRP A 599 -10.56 19.36 36.43
CA TRP A 599 -11.00 18.89 35.14
C TRP A 599 -12.36 19.47 34.75
N HIS A 600 -12.44 19.97 33.51
CA HIS A 600 -13.68 20.55 32.96
C HIS A 600 -13.77 20.31 31.46
N ARG A 601 -15.00 20.43 30.95
CA ARG A 601 -15.26 20.42 29.50
C ARG A 601 -14.79 21.74 28.89
N VAL A 602 -14.08 21.67 27.79
CA VAL A 602 -13.56 22.85 27.06
C VAL A 602 -14.31 23.08 25.77
N LEU A 603 -14.61 22.01 25.05
CA LEU A 603 -15.29 22.11 23.76
C LEU A 603 -15.96 20.77 23.38
N GLU A 604 -16.85 20.87 22.40
CA GLU A 604 -17.51 19.75 21.77
C GLU A 604 -17.48 19.95 20.26
N ALA A 605 -17.02 18.95 19.52
CA ALA A 605 -16.99 18.97 18.07
C ALA A 605 -16.85 17.54 17.52
N GLY A 606 -17.42 17.27 16.37
CA GLY A 606 -17.30 15.96 15.69
C GLY A 606 -17.81 14.78 16.52
N GLY A 607 -18.77 15.00 17.46
CA GLY A 607 -19.28 13.99 18.38
C GLY A 607 -18.30 13.62 19.51
N LEU A 608 -17.22 14.40 19.68
CA LEU A 608 -16.24 14.27 20.77
C LEU A 608 -16.28 15.48 21.68
N VAL A 609 -16.11 15.23 22.98
CA VAL A 609 -15.99 16.25 24.02
C VAL A 609 -14.56 16.24 24.56
N LEU A 610 -13.89 17.40 24.51
CA LEU A 610 -12.55 17.57 25.08
C LEU A 610 -12.63 18.02 26.54
N MET A 611 -11.85 17.36 27.37
CA MET A 611 -11.69 17.64 28.79
C MET A 611 -10.21 17.89 29.09
N VAL A 612 -9.93 18.96 29.82
CA VAL A 612 -8.58 19.31 30.29
C VAL A 612 -8.65 19.83 31.73
N PRO A 613 -7.56 19.78 32.51
CA PRO A 613 -7.51 20.41 33.83
C PRO A 613 -7.40 21.94 33.69
N ASN A 614 -7.97 22.69 34.63
CA ASN A 614 -7.82 24.14 34.73
C ASN A 614 -6.33 24.50 34.82
N GLY A 615 -5.90 25.51 34.06
CA GLY A 615 -4.49 25.92 33.96
C GLY A 615 -3.76 25.33 32.76
N ALA A 616 -4.35 24.39 32.02
CA ALA A 616 -3.90 24.04 30.69
C ALA A 616 -4.28 25.17 29.70
N ALA A 617 -3.59 26.34 29.82
CA ALA A 617 -3.79 27.44 28.89
C ALA A 617 -3.46 26.99 27.47
N PRO A 618 -4.22 27.43 26.45
CA PRO A 618 -3.86 27.17 25.06
C PRO A 618 -2.46 27.75 24.82
N LYS A 619 -1.49 26.88 24.55
CA LYS A 619 -0.18 27.34 24.08
C LYS A 619 -0.42 28.00 22.73
N SER A 620 -0.09 29.31 22.63
CA SER A 620 -0.20 30.02 21.36
C SER A 620 0.51 29.21 20.29
N ALA A 621 -0.23 28.78 19.26
CA ALA A 621 0.36 28.25 18.04
C ALA A 621 1.24 29.36 17.44
N ARG A 622 2.55 29.25 17.61
CA ARG A 622 3.54 29.96 16.82
C ARG A 622 3.91 29.17 15.58
#